data_ede1e79c75c4b76b2ed2ac73b83fa505
#
_entry.id   ede1e79c75c4b76b2ed2ac73b83fa505
#
_cell.length_a   1.000
_cell.length_b   1.000
_cell.length_c   1.000
_cell.angle_alpha   90.00
_cell.angle_beta   90.00
_cell.angle_gamma   90.00
#
_symmetry.space_group_name_H-M   'P 1'
#
loop_
_entity.id
_entity.type
_entity.pdbx_description
1 polymer ?
#
loop_
_entity_poly.entity_id
_entity_poly.type
_entity_poly.pdbx_seq_one_letter_code
_entity_poly.pdbx_strand_id
1 'polypeptide(L)'
;ADDWGIALMAKKMGKTEDYQNYLKRGKYYTQYFDKDINFIRPKMNDGNWRTPYDPIQSIHSVGDFCEGNGWHYTFFVPQHPEGLIELMGGDAPFISKLDSLFLVEGELGENASPDISGLIGMYAHGNEPSHHVTYLYPYAGEQWKTAEKVRYIQDVFYTDQPEGIIGNEDCGQMSAWHIMSALGFYQVNPSNGVFVFGSPLFDKASVHLPEGKTFEVVAQNNSKENVYIQSVLLNGKPYNNSYI
;
A
#
# COMPACT_ATOMS: atom_id res chain seq x y z
N ALA A 1 -5.41 10.65 3.77
CA ALA A 1 -5.47 10.40 2.30
C ALA A 1 -6.46 11.37 1.64
N ASP A 2 -7.72 11.43 2.08
CA ASP A 2 -8.80 12.21 1.42
C ASP A 2 -8.48 13.69 1.33
N ASP A 3 -8.02 14.31 2.41
CA ASP A 3 -7.60 15.71 2.41
C ASP A 3 -6.51 16.01 1.37
N TRP A 4 -5.62 15.05 1.12
CA TRP A 4 -4.60 15.19 0.08
C TRP A 4 -5.23 15.20 -1.32
N GLY A 5 -6.18 14.30 -1.57
CA GLY A 5 -6.95 14.27 -2.83
C GLY A 5 -7.71 15.58 -3.07
N ILE A 6 -8.39 16.11 -2.03
CA ILE A 6 -9.07 17.40 -2.08
C ILE A 6 -8.06 18.52 -2.38
N ALA A 7 -6.89 18.50 -1.75
CA ALA A 7 -5.84 19.50 -2.04
C ALA A 7 -5.41 19.48 -3.51
N LEU A 8 -5.16 18.30 -4.09
CA LEU A 8 -4.78 18.21 -5.49
C LEU A 8 -5.88 18.67 -6.45
N MET A 9 -7.14 18.37 -6.14
CA MET A 9 -8.28 18.88 -6.89
C MET A 9 -8.38 20.41 -6.77
N ALA A 10 -8.28 20.95 -5.56
CA ALA A 10 -8.30 22.40 -5.32
C ALA A 10 -7.19 23.12 -6.10
N LYS A 11 -5.97 22.52 -6.14
CA LYS A 11 -4.86 23.04 -6.95
C LYS A 11 -5.21 23.12 -8.43
N LYS A 12 -5.79 22.04 -9.00
CA LYS A 12 -6.22 22.00 -10.41
C LYS A 12 -7.33 23.01 -10.71
N MET A 13 -8.17 23.30 -9.73
CA MET A 13 -9.26 24.29 -9.84
C MET A 13 -8.80 25.74 -9.56
N GLY A 14 -7.53 25.98 -9.26
CA GLY A 14 -7.00 27.31 -8.91
C GLY A 14 -7.44 27.84 -7.54
N LYS A 15 -7.94 26.98 -6.66
CA LYS A 15 -8.40 27.30 -5.29
C LYS A 15 -7.22 27.23 -4.31
N THR A 16 -6.41 28.26 -4.28
CA THR A 16 -5.12 28.28 -3.57
C THR A 16 -5.26 28.10 -2.06
N GLU A 17 -6.26 28.75 -1.44
CA GLU A 17 -6.49 28.64 0.01
C GLU A 17 -6.91 27.23 0.41
N ASP A 18 -7.87 26.65 -0.29
CA ASP A 18 -8.30 25.26 -0.09
C ASP A 18 -7.12 24.29 -0.28
N TYR A 19 -6.33 24.49 -1.34
CA TYR A 19 -5.13 23.69 -1.59
C TYR A 19 -4.18 23.69 -0.39
N GLN A 20 -3.84 24.86 0.14
CA GLN A 20 -2.92 24.99 1.26
C GLN A 20 -3.49 24.36 2.56
N ASN A 21 -4.77 24.61 2.83
CA ASN A 21 -5.45 24.08 4.01
C ASN A 21 -5.50 22.54 3.99
N TYR A 22 -6.01 21.96 2.90
CA TYR A 22 -6.13 20.50 2.81
C TYR A 22 -4.79 19.78 2.66
N LEU A 23 -3.79 20.40 2.03
CA LEU A 23 -2.43 19.85 2.00
C LEU A 23 -1.81 19.76 3.39
N LYS A 24 -2.00 20.79 4.23
CA LYS A 24 -1.59 20.78 5.63
C LYS A 24 -2.26 19.66 6.41
N ARG A 25 -3.57 19.49 6.24
CA ARG A 25 -4.34 18.42 6.88
C ARG A 25 -3.91 17.05 6.42
N GLY A 26 -3.63 16.87 5.12
CA GLY A 26 -3.10 15.62 4.57
C GLY A 26 -1.77 15.16 5.15
N LYS A 27 -1.04 16.07 5.82
CA LYS A 27 0.20 15.78 6.55
C LYS A 27 0.02 15.53 8.04
N TYR A 28 -1.22 15.51 8.56
CA TYR A 28 -1.44 15.35 10.01
C TYR A 28 -1.01 13.99 10.56
N TYR A 29 -0.81 12.96 9.73
CA TYR A 29 -0.21 11.70 10.16
C TYR A 29 1.12 11.90 10.90
N THR A 30 1.91 12.94 10.56
CA THR A 30 3.18 13.28 11.22
C THR A 30 3.03 13.61 12.70
N GLN A 31 1.83 14.06 13.14
CA GLN A 31 1.54 14.37 14.53
C GLN A 31 1.30 13.13 15.39
N TYR A 32 0.97 12.01 14.73
CA TYR A 32 0.72 10.72 15.36
C TYR A 32 1.90 9.76 15.26
N PHE A 33 2.97 10.18 14.59
CA PHE A 33 4.19 9.38 14.48
C PHE A 33 5.08 9.59 15.70
N ASP A 34 5.21 8.56 16.53
CA ASP A 34 6.09 8.53 17.69
C ASP A 34 7.48 8.08 17.24
N LYS A 35 8.43 9.03 17.19
CA LYS A 35 9.80 8.80 16.71
C LYS A 35 10.62 7.89 17.63
N ASP A 36 10.27 7.84 18.91
CA ASP A 36 11.00 7.06 19.90
C ASP A 36 10.80 5.55 19.72
N ILE A 37 9.61 5.18 19.20
CA ILE A 37 9.25 3.77 18.95
C ILE A 37 9.06 3.45 17.45
N ASN A 38 9.10 4.46 16.60
CA ASN A 38 8.98 4.35 15.14
C ASN A 38 7.62 3.76 14.68
N PHE A 39 6.52 4.27 15.26
CA PHE A 39 5.16 3.87 14.96
C PHE A 39 4.20 5.07 14.93
N ILE A 40 3.12 4.92 14.16
CA ILE A 40 1.91 5.70 14.40
C ILE A 40 1.32 5.25 15.74
N ARG A 41 1.16 6.18 16.66
CA ARG A 41 0.67 5.93 18.03
C ARG A 41 -0.50 6.84 18.35
N PRO A 42 -1.54 6.34 19.00
CA PRO A 42 -2.67 7.14 19.43
C PRO A 42 -2.28 8.22 20.43
N LYS A 43 -2.98 9.36 20.36
CA LYS A 43 -2.87 10.45 21.32
C LYS A 43 -4.16 10.65 22.10
N MET A 44 -4.02 11.00 23.37
CA MET A 44 -5.11 11.45 24.21
C MET A 44 -5.49 12.90 23.88
N ASN A 45 -6.65 13.35 24.35
CA ASN A 45 -7.14 14.72 24.10
C ASN A 45 -6.24 15.81 24.72
N ASP A 46 -5.44 15.46 25.73
CA ASP A 46 -4.44 16.35 26.35
C ASP A 46 -3.12 16.43 25.56
N GLY A 47 -3.02 15.68 24.43
CA GLY A 47 -1.84 15.63 23.57
C GLY A 47 -0.79 14.59 23.98
N ASN A 48 -0.96 13.92 25.09
CA ASN A 48 -0.06 12.85 25.52
C ASN A 48 -0.27 11.57 24.71
N TRP A 49 0.79 10.77 24.57
CA TRP A 49 0.69 9.45 23.98
C TRP A 49 -0.15 8.52 24.84
N ARG A 50 -1.03 7.74 24.21
CA ARG A 50 -1.76 6.67 24.91
C ARG A 50 -0.78 5.66 25.50
N THR A 51 -1.03 5.27 26.75
CA THR A 51 -0.24 4.29 27.50
C THR A 51 -1.20 3.39 28.29
N PRO A 52 -1.01 2.05 28.30
CA PRO A 52 0.01 1.30 27.55
C PRO A 52 -0.27 1.30 26.05
N TYR A 53 0.75 1.03 25.24
CA TYR A 53 0.65 0.88 23.80
C TYR A 53 1.41 -0.36 23.32
N ASP A 54 0.69 -1.24 22.63
CA ASP A 54 1.24 -2.40 21.94
C ASP A 54 0.84 -2.30 20.47
N PRO A 55 1.81 -2.20 19.52
CA PRO A 55 1.51 -2.05 18.10
C PRO A 55 0.88 -3.29 17.45
N ILE A 56 0.87 -4.44 18.10
CA ILE A 56 0.26 -5.68 17.61
C ILE A 56 -1.22 -5.75 17.96
N GLN A 57 -1.60 -5.26 19.13
CA GLN A 57 -2.96 -5.38 19.64
C GLN A 57 -3.98 -4.65 18.76
N SER A 58 -5.11 -5.31 18.51
CA SER A 58 -6.27 -4.75 17.86
C SER A 58 -7.51 -4.95 18.74
N ILE A 59 -8.39 -3.95 18.79
CA ILE A 59 -9.69 -4.05 19.49
C ILE A 59 -10.75 -3.58 18.53
N HIS A 60 -11.62 -4.49 18.10
CA HIS A 60 -12.68 -4.21 17.15
C HIS A 60 -13.67 -3.16 17.69
N SER A 61 -14.08 -2.24 16.86
CA SER A 61 -15.12 -1.21 17.07
C SER A 61 -14.84 -0.15 18.14
N VAL A 62 -14.01 -0.43 19.16
CA VAL A 62 -13.75 0.49 20.28
C VAL A 62 -12.26 0.80 20.49
N GLY A 63 -11.40 0.22 19.67
CA GLY A 63 -9.95 0.47 19.69
C GLY A 63 -9.56 1.82 19.09
N ASP A 64 -8.29 2.14 19.18
CA ASP A 64 -7.73 3.37 18.62
C ASP A 64 -7.55 3.31 17.10
N PHE A 65 -7.53 2.12 16.53
CA PHE A 65 -7.37 1.85 15.11
C PHE A 65 -8.63 1.16 14.57
N CYS A 66 -9.12 1.65 13.45
CA CYS A 66 -10.25 1.02 12.76
C CYS A 66 -9.75 -0.22 12.02
N GLU A 67 -10.29 -1.40 12.35
CA GLU A 67 -10.00 -2.67 11.66
C GLU A 67 -8.51 -2.95 11.47
N GLY A 68 -7.69 -2.55 12.43
CA GLY A 68 -6.25 -2.64 12.30
C GLY A 68 -5.52 -2.52 13.63
N ASN A 69 -4.22 -2.32 13.53
CA ASN A 69 -3.33 -2.12 14.64
C ASN A 69 -2.21 -1.11 14.30
N GLY A 70 -1.27 -0.91 15.21
CA GLY A 70 -0.17 0.04 15.02
C GLY A 70 0.73 -0.29 13.82
N TRP A 71 0.93 -1.57 13.48
CA TRP A 71 1.67 -1.98 12.30
C TRP A 71 0.99 -1.55 11.01
N HIS A 72 -0.32 -1.81 10.86
CA HIS A 72 -1.09 -1.44 9.67
C HIS A 72 -1.09 0.07 9.47
N TYR A 73 -1.44 0.82 10.52
CA TYR A 73 -1.57 2.28 10.44
C TYR A 73 -0.24 3.02 10.29
N THR A 74 0.88 2.41 10.70
CA THR A 74 2.22 3.00 10.48
C THR A 74 2.54 3.15 8.99
N PHE A 75 2.07 2.21 8.16
CA PHE A 75 2.24 2.25 6.71
C PHE A 75 1.03 2.81 5.95
N PHE A 76 -0.09 3.11 6.64
CA PHE A 76 -1.29 3.66 6.00
C PHE A 76 -1.14 5.17 5.70
N VAL A 77 -0.13 5.48 4.88
CA VAL A 77 0.17 6.84 4.38
C VAL A 77 0.29 6.81 2.84
N PRO A 78 -0.73 6.32 2.11
CA PRO A 78 -0.65 6.16 0.67
C PRO A 78 -0.50 7.49 -0.06
N GLN A 79 -0.95 8.59 0.53
CA GLN A 79 -0.89 9.92 -0.06
C GLN A 79 0.51 10.54 -0.07
N HIS A 80 1.45 10.07 0.77
CA HIS A 80 2.76 10.72 0.92
C HIS A 80 3.84 9.71 1.38
N PRO A 81 4.15 8.67 0.57
CA PRO A 81 5.17 7.67 0.90
C PRO A 81 6.53 8.27 1.19
N GLU A 82 6.96 9.26 0.39
CA GLU A 82 8.25 9.93 0.55
C GLU A 82 8.35 10.64 1.92
N GLY A 83 7.26 11.27 2.36
CA GLY A 83 7.23 11.90 3.68
C GLY A 83 7.25 10.89 4.83
N LEU A 84 6.71 9.68 4.64
CA LEU A 84 6.82 8.60 5.62
C LEU A 84 8.26 8.07 5.68
N ILE A 85 8.92 7.90 4.54
CA ILE A 85 10.33 7.50 4.43
C ILE A 85 11.22 8.51 5.16
N GLU A 86 11.03 9.81 4.89
CA GLU A 86 11.76 10.89 5.57
C GLU A 86 11.53 10.86 7.09
N LEU A 87 10.30 10.65 7.51
CA LEU A 87 9.91 10.61 8.93
C LEU A 87 10.57 9.45 9.69
N MET A 88 10.77 8.31 9.01
CA MET A 88 11.46 7.13 9.54
C MET A 88 13.00 7.23 9.48
N GLY A 89 13.55 8.29 8.89
CA GLY A 89 15.00 8.54 8.82
C GLY A 89 15.66 8.11 7.52
N GLY A 90 14.90 7.94 6.45
CA GLY A 90 15.38 7.62 5.10
C GLY A 90 15.10 6.17 4.66
N ASP A 91 15.61 5.82 3.47
CA ASP A 91 15.30 4.56 2.78
C ASP A 91 15.66 3.32 3.60
N ALA A 92 16.85 3.23 4.15
CA ALA A 92 17.31 2.02 4.84
C ALA A 92 16.51 1.71 6.13
N PRO A 93 16.25 2.66 7.04
CA PRO A 93 15.36 2.43 8.19
C PRO A 93 13.93 2.11 7.78
N PHE A 94 13.40 2.77 6.74
CA PHE A 94 12.08 2.50 6.20
C PHE A 94 11.96 1.07 5.66
N ILE A 95 12.90 0.62 4.83
CA ILE A 95 12.94 -0.74 4.27
C ILE A 95 13.02 -1.76 5.41
N SER A 96 13.92 -1.56 6.39
CA SER A 96 14.04 -2.45 7.55
C SER A 96 12.74 -2.56 8.34
N LYS A 97 12.02 -1.45 8.54
CA LYS A 97 10.73 -1.45 9.21
C LYS A 97 9.65 -2.14 8.37
N LEU A 98 9.64 -1.90 7.06
CA LEU A 98 8.70 -2.53 6.14
C LEU A 98 8.95 -4.04 6.02
N ASP A 99 10.22 -4.49 5.97
CA ASP A 99 10.57 -5.91 6.04
C ASP A 99 10.07 -6.55 7.33
N SER A 100 10.19 -5.84 8.46
CA SER A 100 9.73 -6.31 9.76
C SER A 100 8.22 -6.55 9.79
N LEU A 101 7.42 -5.75 9.08
CA LEU A 101 5.97 -5.96 8.95
C LEU A 101 5.62 -7.36 8.44
N PHE A 102 6.40 -7.88 7.50
CA PHE A 102 6.18 -9.21 6.90
C PHE A 102 6.79 -10.36 7.69
N LEU A 103 7.51 -10.08 8.78
CA LEU A 103 8.23 -11.09 9.59
C LEU A 103 7.73 -11.18 11.03
N VAL A 104 7.24 -10.08 11.59
CA VAL A 104 6.81 -10.04 13.00
C VAL A 104 5.54 -10.85 13.17
N GLU A 105 5.58 -11.77 14.11
CA GLU A 105 4.43 -12.56 14.54
C GLU A 105 3.98 -12.12 15.93
N GLY A 106 2.70 -12.30 16.22
CA GLY A 106 2.13 -12.01 17.54
C GLY A 106 0.62 -12.19 17.56
N GLU A 107 0.07 -12.22 18.74
CA GLU A 107 -1.38 -12.37 18.95
C GLU A 107 -2.06 -11.01 18.91
N LEU A 108 -3.05 -10.87 18.04
CA LEU A 108 -3.81 -9.63 17.85
C LEU A 108 -4.71 -9.26 19.07
N GLY A 109 -4.93 -10.22 19.96
CA GLY A 109 -5.84 -10.10 21.11
C GLY A 109 -7.21 -10.73 20.86
N GLU A 110 -7.90 -11.08 21.95
CA GLU A 110 -9.21 -11.79 21.91
C GLU A 110 -10.31 -11.01 21.19
N ASN A 111 -10.23 -9.68 21.18
CA ASN A 111 -11.22 -8.80 20.58
C ASN A 111 -10.71 -8.14 19.29
N ALA A 112 -9.79 -8.78 18.58
CA ALA A 112 -9.27 -8.27 17.33
C ALA A 112 -10.37 -8.16 16.26
N SER A 113 -10.19 -7.23 15.31
CA SER A 113 -11.09 -7.13 14.18
C SER A 113 -11.02 -8.39 13.31
N PRO A 114 -12.17 -8.99 12.94
CA PRO A 114 -12.21 -10.13 12.03
C PRO A 114 -11.70 -9.79 10.63
N ASP A 115 -11.64 -8.51 10.28
CA ASP A 115 -11.15 -8.02 8.98
C ASP A 115 -9.63 -8.17 8.85
N ILE A 116 -8.91 -8.32 9.97
CA ILE A 116 -7.48 -8.62 9.97
C ILE A 116 -7.27 -10.09 9.59
N SER A 117 -7.21 -10.36 8.31
CA SER A 117 -7.07 -11.70 7.72
C SER A 117 -5.99 -11.73 6.63
N GLY A 118 -5.60 -12.93 6.18
CA GLY A 118 -4.55 -13.07 5.17
C GLY A 118 -3.20 -12.55 5.65
N LEU A 119 -2.80 -12.96 6.86
CA LEU A 119 -1.60 -12.46 7.50
C LEU A 119 -0.31 -13.05 6.88
N ILE A 120 0.65 -12.16 6.64
CA ILE A 120 2.06 -12.45 6.38
C ILE A 120 2.84 -11.61 7.40
N GLY A 121 3.27 -12.21 8.50
CA GLY A 121 3.67 -11.45 9.68
C GLY A 121 2.50 -10.59 10.17
N MET A 122 2.69 -9.27 10.28
CA MET A 122 1.62 -8.30 10.59
C MET A 122 1.03 -7.63 9.34
N TYR A 123 1.44 -7.97 8.13
CA TYR A 123 0.74 -7.55 6.92
C TYR A 123 -0.56 -8.33 6.77
N ALA A 124 -1.69 -7.64 6.65
CA ALA A 124 -3.02 -8.24 6.58
C ALA A 124 -3.65 -7.98 5.20
N HIS A 125 -3.49 -8.93 4.27
CA HIS A 125 -3.96 -8.73 2.90
C HIS A 125 -5.48 -8.63 2.78
N GLY A 126 -6.22 -9.30 3.65
CA GLY A 126 -7.67 -9.31 3.65
C GLY A 126 -8.33 -7.99 4.04
N ASN A 127 -7.57 -6.94 4.33
CA ASN A 127 -8.12 -5.62 4.64
C ASN A 127 -7.42 -4.51 3.85
N GLU A 128 -8.17 -3.56 3.30
CA GLU A 128 -7.75 -2.53 2.35
C GLU A 128 -6.62 -1.60 2.83
N PRO A 129 -6.49 -1.26 4.12
CA PRO A 129 -5.35 -0.47 4.59
C PRO A 129 -3.99 -1.05 4.22
N SER A 130 -3.92 -2.35 3.91
CA SER A 130 -2.70 -3.05 3.54
C SER A 130 -2.40 -3.06 2.02
N HIS A 131 -3.37 -2.82 1.17
CA HIS A 131 -3.29 -3.09 -0.28
C HIS A 131 -2.19 -2.33 -1.01
N HIS A 132 -1.87 -1.11 -0.60
CA HIS A 132 -0.79 -0.31 -1.18
C HIS A 132 0.59 -0.64 -0.58
N VAL A 133 0.65 -1.33 0.57
CA VAL A 133 1.87 -1.45 1.38
C VAL A 133 2.95 -2.25 0.67
N THR A 134 2.59 -3.33 -0.05
CA THR A 134 3.53 -4.11 -0.85
C THR A 134 4.18 -3.29 -1.97
N TYR A 135 3.56 -2.19 -2.39
CA TYR A 135 4.03 -1.27 -3.43
C TYR A 135 4.80 -0.06 -2.89
N LEU A 136 5.15 -0.06 -1.60
CA LEU A 136 5.96 1.01 -1.01
C LEU A 136 7.47 0.84 -1.23
N TYR A 137 7.95 -0.37 -1.44
CA TYR A 137 9.39 -0.63 -1.66
C TYR A 137 10.02 0.16 -2.82
N PRO A 138 9.34 0.36 -3.98
CA PRO A 138 9.90 1.13 -5.08
C PRO A 138 10.20 2.59 -4.75
N TYR A 139 9.50 3.19 -3.79
CA TYR A 139 9.78 4.55 -3.31
C TYR A 139 11.12 4.66 -2.57
N ALA A 140 11.65 3.53 -2.09
CA ALA A 140 12.95 3.41 -1.44
C ALA A 140 13.97 2.60 -2.29
N GLY A 141 13.70 2.43 -3.60
CA GLY A 141 14.63 1.80 -4.54
C GLY A 141 14.62 0.27 -4.60
N GLU A 142 13.75 -0.42 -3.86
CA GLU A 142 13.73 -1.88 -3.71
C GLU A 142 12.54 -2.54 -4.45
N GLN A 143 12.32 -2.20 -5.72
CA GLN A 143 11.20 -2.69 -6.54
C GLN A 143 11.09 -4.23 -6.56
N TRP A 144 12.22 -4.94 -6.51
CA TRP A 144 12.26 -6.40 -6.52
C TRP A 144 11.53 -7.02 -5.33
N LYS A 145 11.54 -6.38 -4.16
CA LYS A 145 10.78 -6.84 -2.98
C LYS A 145 9.27 -6.74 -3.20
N THR A 146 8.81 -5.69 -3.90
CA THR A 146 7.41 -5.62 -4.33
C THR A 146 7.05 -6.79 -5.22
N ALA A 147 7.90 -7.13 -6.20
CA ALA A 147 7.65 -8.27 -7.10
C ALA A 147 7.47 -9.58 -6.33
N GLU A 148 8.35 -9.88 -5.38
CA GLU A 148 8.24 -11.07 -4.52
C GLU A 148 6.93 -11.12 -3.73
N LYS A 149 6.61 -10.01 -3.03
CA LYS A 149 5.42 -9.97 -2.16
C LYS A 149 4.13 -10.08 -2.97
N VAL A 150 4.04 -9.36 -4.08
CA VAL A 150 2.85 -9.35 -4.94
C VAL A 150 2.63 -10.74 -5.54
N ARG A 151 3.66 -11.41 -6.07
CA ARG A 151 3.53 -12.77 -6.63
C ARG A 151 3.17 -13.78 -5.57
N TYR A 152 3.78 -13.71 -4.39
CA TYR A 152 3.42 -14.58 -3.27
C TYR A 152 1.94 -14.42 -2.87
N ILE A 153 1.46 -13.19 -2.73
CA ILE A 153 0.06 -12.90 -2.37
C ILE A 153 -0.89 -13.45 -3.44
N GLN A 154 -0.60 -13.21 -4.71
CA GLN A 154 -1.42 -13.73 -5.81
C GLN A 154 -1.48 -15.26 -5.85
N ASP A 155 -0.39 -15.94 -5.54
CA ASP A 155 -0.34 -17.40 -5.56
C ASP A 155 -1.02 -18.04 -4.34
N VAL A 156 -1.00 -17.36 -3.17
CA VAL A 156 -1.46 -17.96 -1.90
C VAL A 156 -2.87 -17.53 -1.53
N PHE A 157 -3.26 -16.28 -1.80
CA PHE A 157 -4.52 -15.71 -1.33
C PHE A 157 -5.59 -15.56 -2.41
N TYR A 158 -5.26 -15.90 -3.65
CA TYR A 158 -6.20 -15.92 -4.78
C TYR A 158 -6.15 -17.27 -5.47
N THR A 159 -7.23 -18.04 -5.35
CA THR A 159 -7.32 -19.38 -5.91
C THR A 159 -8.56 -19.53 -6.78
N ASP A 160 -8.66 -20.62 -7.55
CA ASP A 160 -9.78 -20.96 -8.41
C ASP A 160 -10.92 -21.72 -7.68
N GLN A 161 -10.94 -21.64 -6.35
CA GLN A 161 -11.95 -22.28 -5.52
C GLN A 161 -13.08 -21.30 -5.13
N PRO A 162 -14.25 -21.79 -4.70
CA PRO A 162 -15.36 -20.93 -4.24
C PRO A 162 -14.97 -19.93 -3.14
N GLU A 163 -14.05 -20.32 -2.23
CA GLU A 163 -13.48 -19.48 -1.18
C GLU A 163 -12.10 -18.96 -1.58
N GLY A 164 -11.93 -18.65 -2.86
CA GLY A 164 -10.62 -18.34 -3.46
C GLY A 164 -10.05 -16.96 -3.14
N ILE A 165 -10.78 -16.11 -2.41
CA ILE A 165 -10.32 -14.79 -1.96
C ILE A 165 -10.19 -14.81 -0.45
N ILE A 166 -9.04 -14.41 0.08
CA ILE A 166 -8.85 -14.29 1.51
C ILE A 166 -9.60 -13.08 2.07
N GLY A 167 -10.38 -13.27 3.14
CA GLY A 167 -11.21 -12.22 3.73
C GLY A 167 -12.48 -11.92 2.94
N ASN A 168 -13.02 -10.72 3.14
CA ASN A 168 -14.19 -10.23 2.41
C ASN A 168 -13.79 -9.68 1.04
N GLU A 169 -14.71 -9.73 0.08
CA GLU A 169 -14.46 -9.20 -1.28
C GLU A 169 -14.52 -7.66 -1.32
N ASP A 170 -15.32 -7.08 -0.41
CA ASP A 170 -15.46 -5.63 -0.17
C ASP A 170 -15.80 -4.82 -1.42
N CYS A 171 -16.92 -5.17 -2.01
CA CYS A 171 -17.53 -4.46 -3.14
C CYS A 171 -16.60 -4.36 -4.37
N GLY A 172 -15.71 -5.34 -4.57
CA GLY A 172 -14.81 -5.40 -5.71
C GLY A 172 -13.37 -4.99 -5.43
N GLN A 173 -13.04 -4.56 -4.20
CA GLN A 173 -11.69 -4.07 -3.90
C GLN A 173 -10.64 -5.18 -3.95
N MET A 174 -10.94 -6.37 -3.43
CA MET A 174 -10.03 -7.52 -3.47
C MET A 174 -9.79 -7.98 -4.91
N SER A 175 -10.84 -8.11 -5.70
CA SER A 175 -10.74 -8.45 -7.13
C SER A 175 -9.99 -7.37 -7.91
N ALA A 176 -10.25 -6.10 -7.64
CA ALA A 176 -9.55 -4.99 -8.28
C ALA A 176 -8.04 -5.00 -7.97
N TRP A 177 -7.67 -5.28 -6.72
CA TRP A 177 -6.25 -5.42 -6.35
C TRP A 177 -5.60 -6.57 -7.13
N HIS A 178 -6.25 -7.74 -7.19
CA HIS A 178 -5.74 -8.89 -7.94
C HIS A 178 -5.57 -8.59 -9.42
N ILE A 179 -6.59 -8.00 -10.06
CA ILE A 179 -6.54 -7.66 -11.49
C ILE A 179 -5.43 -6.66 -11.78
N MET A 180 -5.33 -5.57 -11.01
CA MET A 180 -4.31 -4.55 -11.21
C MET A 180 -2.90 -5.12 -10.99
N SER A 181 -2.72 -5.91 -9.94
CA SER A 181 -1.46 -6.58 -9.65
C SER A 181 -1.09 -7.62 -10.73
N ALA A 182 -2.08 -8.35 -11.25
CA ALA A 182 -1.88 -9.29 -12.37
C ALA A 182 -1.49 -8.59 -13.68
N LEU A 183 -1.96 -7.35 -13.90
CA LEU A 183 -1.50 -6.47 -14.98
C LEU A 183 -0.05 -5.99 -14.78
N GLY A 184 0.48 -6.07 -13.55
CA GLY A 184 1.85 -5.73 -13.20
C GLY A 184 2.06 -4.35 -12.58
N PHE A 185 1.01 -3.69 -12.12
CA PHE A 185 1.12 -2.37 -11.48
C PHE A 185 -0.06 -2.10 -10.52
N TYR A 186 0.14 -1.17 -9.59
CA TYR A 186 -0.90 -0.74 -8.66
C TYR A 186 -0.77 0.74 -8.31
N GLN A 187 -1.86 1.39 -7.97
CA GLN A 187 -1.89 2.81 -7.63
C GLN A 187 -1.76 2.98 -6.11
N VAL A 188 -0.58 3.41 -5.64
CA VAL A 188 -0.35 3.69 -4.21
C VAL A 188 -1.12 4.92 -3.77
N ASN A 189 -0.95 6.03 -4.49
CA ASN A 189 -1.67 7.28 -4.24
C ASN A 189 -2.78 7.45 -5.28
N PRO A 190 -4.05 7.24 -4.92
CA PRO A 190 -5.16 7.30 -5.88
C PRO A 190 -5.43 8.70 -6.44
N SER A 191 -4.77 9.73 -5.90
CA SER A 191 -5.01 11.12 -6.28
C SER A 191 -4.07 11.65 -7.36
N ASN A 192 -2.97 10.95 -7.68
CA ASN A 192 -1.92 11.47 -8.57
C ASN A 192 -1.89 10.84 -9.97
N GLY A 193 -2.61 9.73 -10.16
CA GLY A 193 -2.62 9.02 -11.45
C GLY A 193 -1.34 8.25 -11.77
N VAL A 194 -0.49 8.00 -10.78
CA VAL A 194 0.76 7.24 -10.91
C VAL A 194 0.55 5.79 -10.51
N PHE A 195 1.00 4.86 -11.36
CA PHE A 195 0.96 3.43 -11.11
C PHE A 195 2.36 2.89 -10.90
N VAL A 196 2.58 2.21 -9.78
CA VAL A 196 3.86 1.64 -9.39
C VAL A 196 3.97 0.20 -9.90
N PHE A 197 5.11 -0.18 -10.45
CA PHE A 197 5.31 -1.51 -11.00
C PHE A 197 5.43 -2.57 -9.90
N GLY A 198 4.67 -3.65 -10.11
CA GLY A 198 4.75 -4.89 -9.34
C GLY A 198 5.45 -6.00 -10.14
N SER A 199 4.73 -7.11 -10.37
CA SER A 199 5.19 -8.22 -11.20
C SER A 199 4.00 -8.78 -11.99
N PRO A 200 3.94 -8.61 -13.32
CA PRO A 200 2.81 -9.09 -14.11
C PRO A 200 2.63 -10.60 -13.99
N LEU A 201 1.38 -11.05 -13.90
CA LEU A 201 1.04 -12.47 -13.83
C LEU A 201 0.94 -13.09 -15.25
N PHE A 202 0.57 -12.28 -16.25
CA PHE A 202 0.35 -12.73 -17.62
C PHE A 202 1.49 -12.33 -18.55
N ASP A 203 1.76 -13.14 -19.57
CA ASP A 203 2.73 -12.81 -20.61
C ASP A 203 2.29 -11.60 -21.44
N LYS A 204 0.99 -11.43 -21.58
CA LYS A 204 0.39 -10.28 -22.28
C LYS A 204 -0.97 -9.93 -21.69
N ALA A 205 -1.18 -8.64 -21.49
CA ALA A 205 -2.48 -8.07 -21.15
C ALA A 205 -2.76 -6.84 -22.02
N SER A 206 -4.02 -6.63 -22.39
CA SER A 206 -4.45 -5.51 -23.23
C SER A 206 -5.65 -4.82 -22.59
N VAL A 207 -5.55 -3.52 -22.37
CA VAL A 207 -6.63 -2.67 -21.87
C VAL A 207 -7.12 -1.79 -23.04
N HIS A 208 -8.37 -1.97 -23.43
CA HIS A 208 -8.99 -1.16 -24.47
C HIS A 208 -9.50 0.15 -23.88
N LEU A 209 -8.94 1.24 -24.36
CA LEU A 209 -9.26 2.60 -23.92
C LEU A 209 -10.27 3.27 -24.88
N PRO A 210 -10.93 4.34 -24.44
CA PRO A 210 -11.73 5.17 -25.33
C PRO A 210 -10.96 5.62 -26.59
N GLU A 211 -11.69 5.96 -27.63
CA GLU A 211 -11.15 6.41 -28.91
C GLU A 211 -10.32 5.34 -29.67
N GLY A 212 -10.53 4.06 -29.35
CA GLY A 212 -9.84 2.95 -30.02
C GLY A 212 -8.37 2.78 -29.64
N LYS A 213 -7.92 3.45 -28.59
CA LYS A 213 -6.56 3.27 -28.05
C LYS A 213 -6.46 1.96 -27.28
N THR A 214 -5.26 1.40 -27.22
CA THR A 214 -4.97 0.20 -26.43
C THR A 214 -3.71 0.45 -25.62
N PHE A 215 -3.79 0.12 -24.33
CA PHE A 215 -2.63 0.01 -23.46
C PHE A 215 -2.28 -1.47 -23.31
N GLU A 216 -1.04 -1.85 -23.69
CA GLU A 216 -0.57 -3.23 -23.60
C GLU A 216 0.56 -3.34 -22.58
N VAL A 217 0.51 -4.41 -21.79
CA VAL A 217 1.62 -4.90 -20.99
C VAL A 217 2.10 -6.22 -21.61
N VAL A 218 3.39 -6.31 -21.93
CA VAL A 218 4.02 -7.53 -22.45
C VAL A 218 5.18 -7.89 -21.51
N ALA A 219 5.06 -9.04 -20.83
CA ALA A 219 6.07 -9.57 -19.93
C ALA A 219 6.83 -10.70 -20.62
N GLN A 220 8.04 -10.41 -21.08
CA GLN A 220 8.88 -11.40 -21.75
C GLN A 220 9.54 -12.33 -20.73
N ASN A 221 9.56 -13.63 -21.03
CA ASN A 221 10.12 -14.70 -20.19
C ASN A 221 9.46 -14.76 -18.78
N ASN A 222 8.20 -14.38 -18.68
CA ASN A 222 7.45 -14.46 -17.44
C ASN A 222 7.27 -15.94 -17.04
N SER A 223 7.47 -16.24 -15.75
CA SER A 223 7.22 -17.58 -15.19
C SER A 223 7.02 -17.46 -13.67
N LYS A 224 6.82 -18.58 -12.99
CA LYS A 224 6.79 -18.64 -11.52
C LYS A 224 8.14 -18.29 -10.89
N GLU A 225 9.24 -18.55 -11.59
CA GLU A 225 10.62 -18.28 -11.15
C GLU A 225 11.07 -16.87 -11.57
N ASN A 226 10.61 -16.39 -12.72
CA ASN A 226 11.01 -15.12 -13.31
C ASN A 226 10.06 -13.99 -12.91
N VAL A 227 10.06 -13.64 -11.62
CA VAL A 227 9.16 -12.63 -11.07
C VAL A 227 9.73 -11.20 -11.08
N TYR A 228 11.04 -11.06 -11.29
CA TYR A 228 11.74 -9.77 -11.21
C TYR A 228 11.82 -9.07 -12.56
N ILE A 229 11.41 -7.82 -12.58
CA ILE A 229 11.58 -6.95 -13.77
C ILE A 229 13.06 -6.59 -13.93
N GLN A 230 13.66 -6.98 -15.06
CA GLN A 230 15.05 -6.68 -15.37
C GLN A 230 15.20 -5.38 -16.17
N SER A 231 14.24 -5.06 -17.03
CA SER A 231 14.21 -3.84 -17.81
C SER A 231 12.79 -3.54 -18.27
N VAL A 232 12.52 -2.29 -18.57
CA VAL A 232 11.23 -1.84 -19.09
C VAL A 232 11.44 -1.06 -20.39
N LEU A 233 10.57 -1.30 -21.35
CA LEU A 233 10.45 -0.46 -22.54
C LEU A 233 9.06 0.19 -22.54
N LEU A 234 9.01 1.50 -22.64
CA LEU A 234 7.78 2.25 -22.85
C LEU A 234 7.71 2.72 -24.31
N ASN A 235 6.75 2.19 -25.07
CA ASN A 235 6.62 2.45 -26.52
C ASN A 235 7.93 2.20 -27.28
N GLY A 236 8.60 1.08 -26.96
CA GLY A 236 9.86 0.66 -27.60
C GLY A 236 11.12 1.40 -27.17
N LYS A 237 11.04 2.32 -26.20
CA LYS A 237 12.20 3.06 -25.68
C LYS A 237 12.53 2.61 -24.25
N PRO A 238 13.83 2.54 -23.86
CA PRO A 238 14.23 2.23 -22.49
C PRO A 238 13.55 3.16 -21.50
N TYR A 239 13.05 2.58 -20.41
CA TYR A 239 12.33 3.29 -19.35
C TYR A 239 12.85 2.84 -17.99
N ASN A 240 13.38 3.78 -17.19
CA ASN A 240 14.16 3.47 -15.99
C ASN A 240 13.39 3.75 -14.66
N ASN A 241 12.16 4.25 -14.76
CA ASN A 241 11.37 4.46 -13.55
C ASN A 241 10.67 3.16 -13.13
N SER A 242 10.40 3.02 -11.85
CA SER A 242 9.61 1.92 -11.26
C SER A 242 8.10 2.21 -11.22
N TYR A 243 7.65 3.21 -11.98
CA TYR A 243 6.25 3.64 -12.07
C TYR A 243 5.94 4.23 -13.45
N ILE A 244 4.67 4.35 -13.75
CA ILE A 244 4.15 4.95 -14.98
C ILE A 244 3.01 5.92 -14.67
#